data_193b5f697429c5149efe189bb2c68712
#
_entry.id   193b5f697429c5149efe189bb2c68712
#
_cell.length_a   1.000
_cell.length_b   1.000
_cell.length_c   1.000
_cell.angle_alpha   90.00
_cell.angle_beta   90.00
_cell.angle_gamma   90.00
#
_symmetry.space_group_name_H-M   'P 1'
#
loop_
_entity.id
_entity.type
_entity.pdbx_description
1 polymer ?
#
loop_
_entity_poly.entity_id
_entity_poly.type
_entity_poly.pdbx_seq_one_letter_code
_entity_poly.pdbx_strand_id
1 'polypeptide(L)'
;MRGIISTFLMAGLIAFSASAQETKNEAGFLLGSEQIPGSTTTAGVPISVGGSVAFSFDYARRLKGEQTALFVEFPFAAAPSHRGGSSQPGTATSLATLYVVPSLRLQAFVDHRFSPWLSGGFGYGWLETSAILNNGVPNPAVNRNTGTAQFGGGVDIHTPLYLFFPISLRAELRDYYAIDAPNYGTSLRQQGQHDIVPTGGFVIHF
;
A
#
# COMPACT_ATOMS: atom_id res chain seq x y z
N MET A 1 5.50 29.62 -0.26
CA MET A 1 5.46 28.18 0.08
C MET A 1 5.78 27.84 1.56
N ARG A 2 5.99 28.79 2.47
CA ARG A 2 6.29 28.53 3.90
C ARG A 2 5.05 28.39 4.81
N GLY A 3 3.84 28.75 4.36
CA GLY A 3 2.63 28.77 5.19
C GLY A 3 1.85 27.44 5.25
N ILE A 4 2.00 26.56 4.26
CA ILE A 4 1.18 25.34 4.15
C ILE A 4 1.68 24.21 5.07
N ILE A 5 2.99 24.15 5.32
CA ILE A 5 3.59 23.10 6.17
C ILE A 5 3.21 23.30 7.64
N SER A 6 3.08 24.55 8.12
CA SER A 6 2.69 24.83 9.51
C SER A 6 1.25 24.43 9.83
N THR A 7 0.34 24.50 8.85
CA THR A 7 -1.08 24.17 9.07
C THR A 7 -1.31 22.67 9.18
N PHE A 8 -0.54 21.85 8.45
CA PHE A 8 -0.62 20.40 8.56
C PHE A 8 -0.03 19.86 9.88
N LEU A 9 1.02 20.52 10.40
CA LEU A 9 1.61 20.13 11.69
C LEU A 9 0.67 20.44 12.87
N MET A 10 -0.09 21.52 12.82
CA MET A 10 -1.06 21.87 13.86
C MET A 10 -2.33 20.98 13.84
N ALA A 11 -2.78 20.54 12.65
CA ALA A 11 -3.92 19.64 12.55
C ALA A 11 -3.60 18.24 13.12
N GLY A 12 -2.35 17.78 13.05
CA GLY A 12 -1.90 16.54 13.68
C GLY A 12 -1.85 16.58 15.21
N LEU A 13 -1.63 17.74 15.80
CA LEU A 13 -1.52 17.90 17.27
C LEU A 13 -2.87 18.01 18.00
N ILE A 14 -3.93 18.39 17.32
CA ILE A 14 -5.28 18.52 17.93
C ILE A 14 -5.97 17.17 18.12
N ALA A 15 -5.52 16.11 17.45
CA ALA A 15 -6.07 14.76 17.59
C ALA A 15 -5.63 14.04 18.89
N PHE A 16 -4.71 14.60 19.66
CA PHE A 16 -4.11 13.96 20.85
C PHE A 16 -4.79 14.25 22.19
N SER A 17 -5.87 15.00 22.22
CA SER A 17 -6.62 15.24 23.47
C SER A 17 -7.79 14.27 23.62
N ALA A 18 -7.55 12.96 23.57
CA ALA A 18 -8.58 11.98 23.91
C ALA A 18 -8.21 11.29 25.23
N SER A 19 -8.84 11.76 26.29
CA SER A 19 -9.09 11.05 27.55
C SER A 19 -9.40 9.56 27.35
N ALA A 20 -9.07 8.73 28.33
CA ALA A 20 -9.49 7.36 28.68
C ALA A 20 -10.72 6.76 27.97
N GLN A 21 -10.79 6.86 26.65
CA GLN A 21 -11.77 6.19 25.80
C GLN A 21 -11.10 4.93 25.23
N GLU A 22 -11.83 3.82 25.16
CA GLU A 22 -11.41 2.61 24.47
C GLU A 22 -10.61 2.96 23.23
N THR A 23 -9.42 2.40 23.09
CA THR A 23 -8.52 2.64 21.96
C THR A 23 -9.21 2.20 20.67
N LYS A 24 -9.82 3.16 19.97
CA LYS A 24 -10.60 2.87 18.76
C LYS A 24 -9.83 3.15 17.48
N ASN A 25 -8.72 3.84 17.60
CA ASN A 25 -7.91 4.25 16.46
C ASN A 25 -6.57 3.51 16.48
N GLU A 26 -6.07 3.24 15.30
CA GLU A 26 -4.79 2.58 15.07
C GLU A 26 -4.02 3.34 14.00
N ALA A 27 -2.70 3.40 14.16
CA ALA A 27 -1.78 3.86 13.12
C ALA A 27 -0.64 2.86 12.97
N GLY A 28 -0.47 2.32 11.77
CA GLY A 28 0.54 1.34 11.42
C GLY A 28 1.65 1.92 10.57
N PHE A 29 2.90 1.48 10.85
CA PHE A 29 4.08 1.76 10.03
C PHE A 29 4.76 0.45 9.72
N LEU A 30 4.79 0.10 8.43
CA LEU A 30 5.27 -1.20 8.01
C LEU A 30 6.29 -1.03 6.88
N LEU A 31 7.21 -1.98 6.83
CA LEU A 31 8.24 -2.07 5.80
C LEU A 31 8.22 -3.48 5.21
N GLY A 32 8.47 -3.59 3.92
CA GLY A 32 8.48 -4.87 3.25
C GLY A 32 8.97 -4.78 1.83
N SER A 33 8.34 -5.56 0.98
CA SER A 33 8.64 -5.57 -0.44
C SER A 33 7.37 -5.54 -1.27
N GLU A 34 7.45 -5.04 -2.48
CA GLU A 34 6.41 -5.17 -3.49
C GLU A 34 6.90 -6.12 -4.56
N GLN A 35 6.06 -7.08 -4.91
CA GLN A 35 6.31 -8.10 -5.92
C GLN A 35 5.24 -7.95 -7.00
N ILE A 36 5.69 -7.75 -8.24
CA ILE A 36 4.82 -7.70 -9.40
C ILE A 36 4.97 -9.03 -10.12
N PRO A 37 3.95 -9.91 -10.08
CA PRO A 37 3.99 -11.16 -10.82
C PRO A 37 4.25 -10.89 -12.30
N GLY A 38 5.15 -11.67 -12.90
CA GLY A 38 5.48 -11.55 -14.32
C GLY A 38 4.21 -11.58 -15.16
N SER A 39 4.09 -10.64 -16.08
CA SER A 39 2.93 -10.51 -16.95
C SER A 39 3.32 -10.65 -18.42
N THR A 40 2.36 -11.00 -19.22
CA THR A 40 2.54 -11.14 -20.66
C THR A 40 1.72 -10.06 -21.34
N THR A 41 2.33 -9.33 -22.26
CA THR A 41 1.63 -8.33 -23.07
C THR A 41 0.60 -8.99 -23.99
N THR A 42 -0.32 -8.19 -24.52
CA THR A 42 -1.26 -8.64 -25.58
C THR A 42 -0.55 -9.18 -26.85
N ALA A 43 0.71 -8.84 -27.04
CA ALA A 43 1.56 -9.36 -28.13
C ALA A 43 2.36 -10.62 -27.73
N GLY A 44 2.12 -11.20 -26.53
CA GLY A 44 2.81 -12.41 -26.06
C GLY A 44 4.23 -12.19 -25.55
N VAL A 45 4.63 -10.94 -25.33
CA VAL A 45 5.99 -10.61 -24.81
C VAL A 45 5.99 -10.66 -23.28
N PRO A 46 6.85 -11.46 -22.65
CA PRO A 46 6.97 -11.48 -21.21
C PRO A 46 7.62 -10.18 -20.71
N ILE A 47 7.00 -9.57 -19.70
CA ILE A 47 7.56 -8.46 -18.94
C ILE A 47 7.84 -8.98 -17.53
N SER A 48 9.08 -8.83 -17.08
CA SER A 48 9.44 -9.07 -15.70
C SER A 48 9.76 -7.75 -15.02
N VAL A 49 9.12 -7.53 -13.86
CA VAL A 49 9.41 -6.40 -12.98
C VAL A 49 10.04 -6.98 -11.72
N GLY A 50 11.22 -6.52 -11.37
CA GLY A 50 11.89 -6.97 -10.15
C GLY A 50 11.18 -6.45 -8.91
N GLY A 51 11.33 -7.14 -7.79
CA GLY A 51 10.81 -6.66 -6.50
C GLY A 51 11.45 -5.33 -6.08
N SER A 52 10.70 -4.55 -5.31
CA SER A 52 11.13 -3.29 -4.71
C SER A 52 10.91 -3.29 -3.21
N VAL A 53 11.63 -2.44 -2.49
CA VAL A 53 11.28 -2.12 -1.10
C VAL A 53 9.95 -1.38 -1.10
N ALA A 54 9.06 -1.80 -0.20
CA ALA A 54 7.75 -1.17 -0.02
C ALA A 54 7.63 -0.58 1.39
N PHE A 55 7.03 0.59 1.46
CA PHE A 55 6.65 1.27 2.70
C PHE A 55 5.13 1.27 2.78
N SER A 56 4.58 0.91 3.93
CA SER A 56 3.15 1.00 4.17
C SER A 56 2.88 1.83 5.42
N PHE A 57 1.87 2.67 5.31
CA PHE A 57 1.27 3.40 6.43
C PHE A 57 -0.22 3.14 6.39
N ASP A 58 -0.81 2.75 7.51
CA ASP A 58 -2.25 2.61 7.60
C ASP A 58 -2.80 3.33 8.84
N TYR A 59 -3.93 3.97 8.65
CA TYR A 59 -4.77 4.45 9.73
C TYR A 59 -6.06 3.66 9.72
N ALA A 60 -6.49 3.16 10.90
CA ALA A 60 -7.75 2.46 11.02
C ALA A 60 -8.54 2.92 12.24
N ARG A 61 -9.86 2.85 12.12
CA ARG A 61 -10.79 3.14 13.21
C ARG A 61 -11.78 2.02 13.39
N ARG A 62 -11.88 1.50 14.62
CA ARG A 62 -12.87 0.50 15.00
C ARG A 62 -14.27 1.13 14.97
N LEU A 63 -15.15 0.55 14.18
CA LEU A 63 -16.56 0.97 14.06
C LEU A 63 -17.44 0.24 15.05
N LYS A 64 -17.26 -1.09 15.14
CA LYS A 64 -18.15 -1.96 15.93
C LYS A 64 -17.48 -3.30 16.24
N GLY A 65 -17.91 -3.93 17.33
CA GLY A 65 -17.57 -5.28 17.72
C GLY A 65 -16.55 -5.33 18.85
N GLU A 66 -16.60 -6.40 19.65
CA GLU A 66 -15.71 -6.65 20.77
C GLU A 66 -14.72 -7.74 20.44
N GLN A 67 -15.12 -9.01 20.37
CA GLN A 67 -14.22 -10.12 19.99
C GLN A 67 -13.89 -10.14 18.51
N THR A 68 -14.87 -9.82 17.66
CA THR A 68 -14.70 -9.63 16.23
C THR A 68 -15.12 -8.22 15.89
N ALA A 69 -14.18 -7.43 15.40
CA ALA A 69 -14.40 -6.02 15.17
C ALA A 69 -14.30 -5.66 13.69
N LEU A 70 -15.15 -4.72 13.29
CA LEU A 70 -15.13 -4.09 11.98
C LEU A 70 -14.40 -2.75 12.09
N PHE A 71 -13.44 -2.54 11.19
CA PHE A 71 -12.70 -1.29 11.06
C PHE A 71 -12.95 -0.68 9.68
N VAL A 72 -12.96 0.64 9.62
CA VAL A 72 -12.62 1.37 8.41
C VAL A 72 -11.12 1.67 8.45
N GLU A 73 -10.42 1.41 7.36
CA GLU A 73 -8.99 1.67 7.25
C GLU A 73 -8.63 2.44 5.99
N PHE A 74 -7.51 3.16 6.06
CA PHE A 74 -6.94 3.94 4.98
C PHE A 74 -5.48 3.51 4.78
N PRO A 75 -5.24 2.37 4.13
CA PRO A 75 -3.90 1.95 3.79
C PRO A 75 -3.31 2.83 2.70
N PHE A 76 -2.05 3.15 2.89
CA PHE A 76 -1.18 3.82 1.96
C PHE A 76 0.03 2.92 1.74
N ALA A 77 0.31 2.53 0.50
CA ALA A 77 1.48 1.74 0.16
C ALA A 77 2.27 2.43 -0.95
N ALA A 78 3.57 2.41 -0.85
CA ALA A 78 4.46 3.00 -1.84
C ALA A 78 5.71 2.13 -2.05
N ALA A 79 6.06 1.91 -3.31
CA ALA A 79 7.32 1.30 -3.71
C ALA A 79 8.02 2.22 -4.74
N PRO A 80 9.10 2.91 -4.31
CA PRO A 80 9.66 4.01 -5.08
C PRO A 80 10.45 3.59 -6.31
N SER A 81 10.87 2.32 -6.41
CA SER A 81 11.69 1.90 -7.53
C SER A 81 11.71 0.38 -7.72
N HIS A 82 10.97 -0.09 -8.71
CA HIS A 82 11.17 -1.41 -9.30
C HIS A 82 12.13 -1.31 -10.48
N ARG A 83 13.00 -2.30 -10.63
CA ARG A 83 13.76 -2.45 -11.88
C ARG A 83 12.90 -3.23 -12.86
N GLY A 84 12.45 -2.56 -13.91
CA GLY A 84 11.78 -3.19 -15.05
C GLY A 84 12.80 -3.72 -16.04
N GLY A 85 12.52 -4.85 -16.63
CA GLY A 85 13.36 -5.43 -17.68
C GLY A 85 12.53 -6.20 -18.69
N SER A 86 12.67 -5.81 -19.95
CA SER A 86 12.31 -6.63 -21.10
C SER A 86 13.48 -6.52 -22.08
N SER A 87 13.80 -7.63 -22.74
CA SER A 87 14.79 -7.62 -23.83
C SER A 87 14.29 -6.89 -25.10
N GLN A 88 13.02 -6.48 -25.10
CA GLN A 88 12.41 -5.75 -26.22
C GLN A 88 12.83 -4.28 -26.18
N PRO A 89 13.30 -3.70 -27.31
CA PRO A 89 13.53 -2.27 -27.42
C PRO A 89 12.26 -1.46 -27.21
N GLY A 90 12.38 -0.31 -26.57
CA GLY A 90 11.25 0.59 -26.32
C GLY A 90 10.42 0.22 -25.10
N THR A 91 11.01 -0.47 -24.10
CA THR A 91 10.38 -0.75 -22.82
C THR A 91 10.88 0.14 -21.69
N ALA A 92 10.03 0.41 -20.71
CA ALA A 92 10.40 1.15 -19.51
C ALA A 92 11.37 0.34 -18.64
N THR A 93 12.33 1.02 -18.03
CA THR A 93 13.41 0.40 -17.22
C THR A 93 13.14 0.44 -15.73
N SER A 94 12.18 1.24 -15.28
CA SER A 94 11.77 1.32 -13.88
C SER A 94 10.28 1.59 -13.74
N LEU A 95 9.76 1.26 -12.56
CA LEU A 95 8.40 1.53 -12.14
C LEU A 95 8.41 1.99 -10.68
N ALA A 96 7.66 3.03 -10.36
CA ALA A 96 7.30 3.40 -9.00
C ALA A 96 5.78 3.29 -8.84
N THR A 97 5.34 2.90 -7.65
CA THR A 97 3.92 2.68 -7.34
C THR A 97 3.52 3.42 -6.08
N LEU A 98 2.29 3.88 -6.07
CA LEU A 98 1.65 4.50 -4.92
C LEU A 98 0.18 4.12 -4.89
N TYR A 99 -0.29 3.60 -3.76
CA TYR A 99 -1.67 3.18 -3.55
C TYR A 99 -2.28 3.87 -2.34
N VAL A 100 -3.51 4.36 -2.50
CA VAL A 100 -4.36 4.87 -1.41
C VAL A 100 -5.72 4.24 -1.59
N VAL A 101 -6.05 3.24 -0.76
CA VAL A 101 -7.23 2.40 -0.96
C VAL A 101 -8.05 2.30 0.32
N PRO A 102 -9.03 3.21 0.54
CA PRO A 102 -9.98 3.05 1.63
C PRO A 102 -10.58 1.64 1.64
N SER A 103 -10.56 0.99 2.81
CA SER A 103 -10.91 -0.43 2.94
C SER A 103 -11.75 -0.70 4.19
N LEU A 104 -12.46 -1.80 4.18
CA LEU A 104 -13.05 -2.38 5.37
C LEU A 104 -12.19 -3.55 5.83
N ARG A 105 -11.89 -3.61 7.14
CA ARG A 105 -11.13 -4.69 7.76
C ARG A 105 -11.99 -5.37 8.81
N LEU A 106 -12.08 -6.70 8.72
CA LEU A 106 -12.68 -7.55 9.73
C LEU A 106 -11.56 -8.24 10.51
N GLN A 107 -11.48 -7.99 11.80
CA GLN A 107 -10.44 -8.51 12.70
C GLN A 107 -11.08 -9.39 13.77
N ALA A 108 -10.57 -10.60 13.92
CA ALA A 108 -11.01 -11.54 14.94
C ALA A 108 -10.08 -11.50 16.16
N PHE A 109 -10.63 -11.83 17.33
CA PHE A 109 -9.88 -11.95 18.59
C PHE A 109 -9.10 -10.67 18.96
N VAL A 110 -9.77 -9.51 18.84
CA VAL A 110 -9.14 -8.19 18.98
C VAL A 110 -8.42 -8.00 20.32
N ASP A 111 -8.91 -8.60 21.40
CA ASP A 111 -8.34 -8.50 22.74
C ASP A 111 -7.37 -9.67 23.08
N HIS A 112 -7.05 -10.52 22.10
CA HIS A 112 -6.14 -11.64 22.29
C HIS A 112 -4.75 -11.30 21.78
N ARG A 113 -3.75 -12.08 22.22
CA ARG A 113 -2.36 -11.91 21.80
C ARG A 113 -2.18 -11.98 20.29
N PHE A 114 -2.97 -12.80 19.60
CA PHE A 114 -2.96 -12.97 18.15
C PHE A 114 -4.33 -12.61 17.59
N SER A 115 -4.37 -11.60 16.76
CA SER A 115 -5.59 -11.06 16.15
C SER A 115 -5.48 -11.11 14.63
N PRO A 116 -5.92 -12.20 13.99
CA PRO A 116 -5.94 -12.28 12.53
C PRO A 116 -7.04 -11.39 11.95
N TRP A 117 -6.79 -10.89 10.74
CA TRP A 117 -7.72 -10.03 10.06
C TRP A 117 -7.69 -10.22 8.53
N LEU A 118 -8.78 -9.81 7.89
CA LEU A 118 -8.92 -9.71 6.44
C LEU A 118 -9.45 -8.32 6.09
N SER A 119 -9.02 -7.79 4.96
CA SER A 119 -9.51 -6.50 4.48
C SER A 119 -9.75 -6.51 2.98
N GLY A 120 -10.60 -5.56 2.54
CA GLY A 120 -10.84 -5.33 1.13
C GLY A 120 -11.38 -3.93 0.90
N GLY A 121 -11.00 -3.33 -0.22
CA GLY A 121 -11.37 -1.97 -0.54
C GLY A 121 -11.16 -1.60 -1.98
N PHE A 122 -11.52 -0.36 -2.29
CA PHE A 122 -11.34 0.22 -3.60
C PHE A 122 -10.88 1.68 -3.47
N GLY A 123 -9.95 2.09 -4.31
CA GLY A 123 -9.37 3.41 -4.23
C GLY A 123 -8.54 3.79 -5.44
N TYR A 124 -7.43 4.43 -5.20
CA TYR A 124 -6.61 5.07 -6.19
C TYR A 124 -5.20 4.48 -6.20
N GLY A 125 -4.66 4.27 -7.41
CA GLY A 125 -3.28 3.94 -7.68
C GLY A 125 -2.64 4.97 -8.62
N TRP A 126 -1.39 5.31 -8.30
CA TRP A 126 -0.52 6.11 -9.16
C TRP A 126 0.73 5.31 -9.48
N LEU A 127 0.98 5.16 -10.78
CA LEU A 127 2.05 4.35 -11.33
C LEU A 127 2.93 5.26 -12.19
N GLU A 128 4.24 5.25 -11.96
CA GLU A 128 5.21 6.06 -12.70
C GLU A 128 6.28 5.15 -13.30
N THR A 129 6.42 5.18 -14.62
CA THR A 129 7.46 4.47 -15.35
C THR A 129 8.61 5.40 -15.71
N SER A 130 9.75 4.83 -16.12
CA SER A 130 10.92 5.64 -16.54
C SER A 130 10.58 6.63 -17.63
N ALA A 131 11.12 7.85 -17.53
CA ALA A 131 10.96 8.92 -18.53
C ALA A 131 11.64 8.59 -19.87
N ILE A 132 12.63 7.69 -19.83
CA ILE A 132 13.38 7.25 -21.01
C ILE A 132 13.24 5.73 -21.10
N LEU A 133 12.90 5.23 -22.27
CA LEU A 133 12.84 3.81 -22.59
C LEU A 133 14.24 3.23 -22.79
N ASN A 134 14.36 1.91 -22.75
CA ASN A 134 15.67 1.19 -22.86
C ASN A 134 16.36 1.39 -24.22
N ASN A 135 15.68 1.90 -25.24
CA ASN A 135 16.23 2.28 -26.55
C ASN A 135 16.64 3.75 -26.64
N GLY A 136 16.58 4.52 -25.54
CA GLY A 136 16.93 5.93 -25.48
C GLY A 136 15.85 6.91 -25.95
N VAL A 137 14.66 6.42 -26.31
CA VAL A 137 13.54 7.24 -26.74
C VAL A 137 12.76 7.74 -25.52
N PRO A 138 12.27 9.02 -25.50
CA PRO A 138 11.40 9.50 -24.46
C PRO A 138 10.12 8.66 -24.34
N ASN A 139 9.70 8.35 -23.11
CA ASN A 139 8.45 7.65 -22.85
C ASN A 139 7.27 8.65 -22.93
N PRO A 140 6.31 8.45 -23.84
CA PRO A 140 5.18 9.37 -23.98
C PRO A 140 4.15 9.24 -22.85
N ALA A 141 4.23 8.20 -22.02
CA ALA A 141 3.24 7.89 -20.98
C ALA A 141 3.92 7.49 -19.68
N VAL A 142 4.64 8.42 -19.05
CA VAL A 142 5.40 8.21 -17.81
C VAL A 142 4.47 7.91 -16.64
N ASN A 143 3.36 8.65 -16.52
CA ASN A 143 2.45 8.58 -15.38
C ASN A 143 1.13 7.91 -15.77
N ARG A 144 0.62 7.06 -14.87
CA ARG A 144 -0.70 6.45 -14.99
C ARG A 144 -1.45 6.56 -13.67
N ASN A 145 -2.65 7.11 -13.75
CA ASN A 145 -3.64 7.09 -12.67
C ASN A 145 -4.63 5.98 -12.94
N THR A 146 -4.94 5.18 -11.92
CA THR A 146 -5.81 4.01 -12.09
C THR A 146 -6.71 3.81 -10.88
N GLY A 147 -7.91 3.26 -11.11
CA GLY A 147 -8.71 2.66 -10.06
C GLY A 147 -7.99 1.40 -9.55
N THR A 148 -7.96 1.21 -8.24
CA THR A 148 -7.27 0.08 -7.62
C THR A 148 -8.20 -0.62 -6.65
N ALA A 149 -8.39 -1.93 -6.83
CA ALA A 149 -8.99 -2.79 -5.83
C ALA A 149 -7.89 -3.34 -4.92
N GLN A 150 -8.17 -3.50 -3.63
CA GLN A 150 -7.24 -4.10 -2.67
C GLN A 150 -7.95 -5.24 -1.95
N PHE A 151 -7.23 -6.33 -1.77
CA PHE A 151 -7.58 -7.42 -0.88
C PHE A 151 -6.36 -7.80 -0.06
N GLY A 152 -6.53 -8.05 1.24
CA GLY A 152 -5.40 -8.39 2.09
C GLY A 152 -5.80 -9.10 3.37
N GLY A 153 -4.79 -9.59 4.06
CA GLY A 153 -4.95 -10.20 5.37
C GLY A 153 -3.64 -10.16 6.14
N GLY A 154 -3.77 -10.31 7.43
CA GLY A 154 -2.61 -10.25 8.31
C GLY A 154 -2.93 -10.72 9.72
N VAL A 155 -1.96 -10.53 10.59
CA VAL A 155 -2.07 -10.82 12.00
C VAL A 155 -1.41 -9.70 12.82
N ASP A 156 -2.12 -9.25 13.84
CA ASP A 156 -1.59 -8.37 14.87
C ASP A 156 -1.18 -9.21 16.08
N ILE A 157 0.02 -8.95 16.59
CA ILE A 157 0.57 -9.58 17.78
C ILE A 157 0.65 -8.50 18.85
N HIS A 158 -0.28 -8.54 19.79
CA HIS A 158 -0.28 -7.59 20.91
C HIS A 158 0.91 -7.84 21.82
N THR A 159 1.71 -6.80 22.03
CA THR A 159 2.90 -6.87 22.88
C THR A 159 2.62 -6.18 24.23
N PRO A 160 3.32 -6.56 25.30
CA PRO A 160 3.25 -5.83 26.57
C PRO A 160 4.03 -4.50 26.54
N LEU A 161 4.48 -4.06 25.35
CA LEU A 161 5.27 -2.84 25.22
C LEU A 161 4.35 -1.62 25.22
N TYR A 162 4.66 -0.71 26.13
CA TYR A 162 4.05 0.61 26.23
C TYR A 162 5.15 1.65 26.10
N LEU A 163 5.12 2.46 25.04
CA LEU A 163 5.90 3.69 25.05
C LEU A 163 5.09 4.86 25.62
N PHE A 164 4.08 5.31 24.97
CA PHE A 164 3.03 6.24 25.45
C PHE A 164 1.65 5.66 25.11
N PHE A 165 1.62 4.68 24.21
CA PHE A 165 0.47 3.97 23.71
C PHE A 165 0.77 2.48 23.62
N PRO A 166 -0.27 1.61 23.68
CA PRO A 166 -0.12 0.18 23.39
C PRO A 166 0.46 -0.02 21.99
N ILE A 167 1.43 -0.91 21.85
CA ILE A 167 2.08 -1.24 20.59
C ILE A 167 1.83 -2.70 20.25
N SER A 168 1.41 -2.97 19.01
CA SER A 168 1.33 -4.30 18.43
C SER A 168 2.35 -4.44 17.30
N LEU A 169 2.82 -5.66 17.07
CA LEU A 169 3.51 -6.01 15.83
C LEU A 169 2.48 -6.48 14.82
N ARG A 170 2.65 -6.09 13.56
CA ARG A 170 1.79 -6.51 12.44
C ARG A 170 2.62 -7.19 11.37
N ALA A 171 2.11 -8.31 10.85
CA ALA A 171 2.56 -8.90 9.61
C ALA A 171 1.36 -9.01 8.67
N GLU A 172 1.50 -8.56 7.44
CA GLU A 172 0.41 -8.53 6.47
C GLU A 172 0.87 -8.86 5.05
N LEU A 173 -0.09 -9.30 4.25
CA LEU A 173 0.02 -9.49 2.83
C LEU A 173 -1.16 -8.79 2.17
N ARG A 174 -0.89 -7.85 1.26
CA ARG A 174 -1.91 -7.15 0.48
C ARG A 174 -1.66 -7.36 -1.01
N ASP A 175 -2.73 -7.53 -1.76
CA ASP A 175 -2.74 -7.52 -3.22
C ASP A 175 -3.48 -6.25 -3.68
N TYR A 176 -2.79 -5.42 -4.43
CA TYR A 176 -3.34 -4.23 -5.08
C TYR A 176 -3.51 -4.53 -6.56
N TYR A 177 -4.75 -4.63 -6.99
CA TYR A 177 -5.10 -4.83 -8.39
C TYR A 177 -5.36 -3.49 -9.06
N ALA A 178 -4.38 -2.99 -9.81
CA ALA A 178 -4.51 -1.82 -10.66
C ALA A 178 -5.30 -2.20 -11.92
N ILE A 179 -6.46 -1.56 -12.13
CA ILE A 179 -7.35 -1.87 -13.25
C ILE A 179 -6.70 -1.54 -14.59
N ASP A 180 -6.00 -0.41 -14.63
CA ASP A 180 -5.23 0.01 -15.80
C ASP A 180 -3.74 -0.10 -15.46
N ALA A 181 -3.06 -1.07 -16.04
CA ALA A 181 -1.62 -1.23 -15.87
C ALA A 181 -0.82 -0.06 -16.47
N PRO A 182 0.40 0.19 -15.98
CA PRO A 182 1.28 1.20 -16.53
C PRO A 182 1.66 0.85 -17.98
N ASN A 183 1.94 1.87 -18.76
CA ASN A 183 2.42 1.67 -20.11
C ASN A 183 3.93 1.43 -20.11
N TYR A 184 4.35 0.19 -20.23
CA TYR A 184 5.76 -0.18 -20.30
C TYR A 184 6.43 0.12 -21.65
N GLY A 185 5.72 0.74 -22.59
CA GLY A 185 6.18 1.09 -23.93
C GLY A 185 5.00 1.21 -24.91
N THR A 186 5.22 1.84 -26.05
CA THR A 186 4.17 2.23 -26.98
C THR A 186 3.35 1.07 -27.59
N SER A 187 3.85 -0.16 -27.51
CA SER A 187 3.20 -1.37 -28.08
C SER A 187 2.71 -2.36 -27.02
N LEU A 188 2.94 -2.09 -25.73
CA LEU A 188 2.78 -3.09 -24.68
C LEU A 188 1.71 -2.63 -23.67
N ARG A 189 0.44 -2.66 -24.08
CA ARG A 189 -0.67 -2.35 -23.18
C ARG A 189 -1.08 -3.61 -22.40
N GLN A 190 -0.90 -3.60 -21.11
CA GLN A 190 -1.37 -4.63 -20.19
C GLN A 190 -2.74 -4.25 -19.65
N GLN A 191 -3.63 -5.22 -19.53
CA GLN A 191 -4.92 -5.04 -18.87
C GLN A 191 -4.81 -5.53 -17.43
N GLY A 192 -4.74 -4.58 -16.52
CA GLY A 192 -4.64 -4.85 -15.09
C GLY A 192 -3.25 -5.34 -14.63
N GLN A 193 -2.94 -5.07 -13.38
CA GLN A 193 -1.69 -5.49 -12.74
C GLN A 193 -1.97 -5.85 -11.28
N HIS A 194 -1.41 -6.95 -10.83
CA HIS A 194 -1.38 -7.34 -9.42
C HIS A 194 -0.04 -6.94 -8.82
N ASP A 195 -0.09 -6.24 -7.69
CA ASP A 195 1.06 -5.85 -6.91
C ASP A 195 0.94 -6.43 -5.51
N ILE A 196 1.72 -7.49 -5.25
CA ILE A 196 1.69 -8.23 -4.00
C ILE A 196 2.68 -7.61 -3.03
N VAL A 197 2.19 -7.16 -1.89
CA VAL A 197 2.94 -6.36 -0.91
C VAL A 197 2.94 -7.06 0.45
N PRO A 198 3.88 -7.97 0.73
CA PRO A 198 4.17 -8.45 2.06
C PRO A 198 4.90 -7.38 2.87
N THR A 199 4.36 -7.03 4.04
CA THR A 199 4.96 -6.05 4.95
C THR A 199 4.89 -6.52 6.41
N GLY A 200 5.77 -5.96 7.22
CA GLY A 200 5.78 -6.14 8.66
C GLY A 200 6.22 -4.87 9.37
N GLY A 201 5.72 -4.66 10.58
CA GLY A 201 6.03 -3.45 11.31
C GLY A 201 5.29 -3.37 12.64
N PHE A 202 5.00 -2.15 13.07
CA PHE A 202 4.33 -1.89 14.32
C PHE A 202 3.07 -1.05 14.14
N VAL A 203 2.12 -1.26 15.04
CA VAL A 203 0.84 -0.55 15.12
C VAL A 203 0.72 0.08 16.50
N ILE A 204 0.34 1.34 16.53
CA ILE A 204 0.05 2.12 17.73
C ILE A 204 -1.45 2.22 17.88
N HIS A 205 -1.99 1.96 19.09
CA HIS A 205 -3.41 2.04 19.39
C HIS A 205 -3.70 3.27 20.27
N PHE A 206 -4.73 4.09 19.93
CA PHE A 206 -5.07 5.32 20.65
C PHE A 206 -6.54 5.71 20.54
#